data_641f66c9a08bb15170cd48e10d856fdd
#
_entry.id   641f66c9a08bb15170cd48e10d856fdd
#
_cell.length_a   1.000
_cell.length_b   1.000
_cell.length_c   1.000
_cell.angle_alpha   90.00
_cell.angle_beta   90.00
_cell.angle_gamma   90.00
#
_symmetry.space_group_name_H-M   'P 1'
#
loop_
_entity.id
_entity.type
_entity.pdbx_description
1 polymer ?
#
loop_
_entity_poly.entity_id
_entity_poly.type
_entity_poly.pdbx_seq_one_letter_code
_entity_poly.pdbx_strand_id
1 'polypeptide(L)'
;VNYALTIKKVKMSAMFLAHRKFIRISLRSRGDVDVNLFARRYFNGGGHKNAAGGKSFLTMQETIDHYVRSVREFAEEGRLG
;
A
#
# COMPACT_ATOMS: atom_id res chain seq x y z
N VAL A 1 2.89 -14.01 -9.85
CA VAL A 1 3.95 -13.00 -9.93
C VAL A 1 3.86 -12.06 -8.74
N ASN A 2 5.00 -11.74 -8.16
CA ASN A 2 5.08 -10.90 -6.98
C ASN A 2 5.89 -9.64 -7.30
N TYR A 3 5.48 -8.53 -6.73
CA TYR A 3 6.16 -7.25 -6.91
C TYR A 3 6.41 -6.58 -5.57
N ALA A 4 7.52 -5.88 -5.47
CA ALA A 4 7.86 -5.09 -4.31
C ALA A 4 8.17 -3.67 -4.76
N LEU A 5 7.52 -2.69 -4.14
CA LEU A 5 7.72 -1.28 -4.45
C LEU A 5 8.11 -0.55 -3.18
N THR A 6 9.26 0.11 -3.22
CA THR A 6 9.76 0.89 -2.09
C THR A 6 9.89 2.34 -2.50
N ILE A 7 9.28 3.22 -1.71
CA ILE A 7 9.37 4.65 -1.93
C ILE A 7 10.27 5.22 -0.83
N LYS A 8 11.55 5.37 -1.15
CA LYS A 8 12.57 5.72 -0.16
C LYS A 8 12.34 7.08 0.50
N LYS A 9 11.93 8.07 -0.28
CA LYS A 9 11.73 9.42 0.25
C LYS A 9 10.59 9.51 1.26
N VAL A 10 9.61 8.61 1.15
CA VAL A 10 8.45 8.63 2.03
C VAL A 10 8.47 7.47 3.03
N LYS A 11 9.57 6.75 3.10
CA LYS A 11 9.78 5.69 4.09
C LYS A 11 8.67 4.64 4.09
N MET A 12 8.20 4.27 2.92
CA MET A 12 7.08 3.34 2.77
C MET A 12 7.40 2.31 1.70
N SER A 13 6.96 1.07 1.91
CA SER A 13 7.09 0.02 0.92
C SER A 13 5.83 -0.83 0.86
N ALA A 14 5.61 -1.44 -0.28
CA ALA A 14 4.48 -2.33 -0.50
C ALA A 14 4.93 -3.57 -1.25
N MET A 15 4.38 -4.71 -0.88
CA MET A 15 4.60 -5.96 -1.58
C MET A 15 3.25 -6.48 -2.08
N PHE A 16 3.21 -6.89 -3.33
CA PHE A 16 2.00 -7.38 -3.98
C PHE A 16 2.18 -8.87 -4.29
N LEU A 17 1.33 -9.69 -3.68
CA LEU A 17 1.36 -11.14 -3.88
C LEU A 17 0.09 -11.58 -4.58
N ALA A 18 0.24 -12.13 -5.79
CA ALA A 18 -0.89 -12.65 -6.54
C ALA A 18 -1.33 -13.97 -5.96
N HIS A 19 -2.59 -14.04 -5.56
CA HIS A 19 -3.26 -15.27 -5.20
C HIS A 19 -4.26 -15.60 -6.30
N ARG A 20 -4.91 -16.75 -6.17
CA ARG A 20 -5.80 -17.24 -7.21
C ARG A 20 -6.97 -16.30 -7.50
N LYS A 21 -7.56 -15.71 -6.46
CA LYS A 21 -8.76 -14.89 -6.60
C LYS A 21 -8.58 -13.43 -6.23
N PHE A 22 -7.41 -13.07 -5.72
CA PHE A 22 -7.15 -11.71 -5.28
C PHE A 22 -5.65 -11.46 -5.21
N ILE A 23 -5.30 -10.20 -5.00
CA ILE A 23 -3.91 -9.81 -4.76
C ILE A 23 -3.82 -9.34 -3.32
N ARG A 24 -2.90 -9.93 -2.57
CA ARG A 24 -2.63 -9.51 -1.21
C ARG A 24 -1.59 -8.40 -1.23
N ILE A 25 -1.85 -7.35 -0.47
CA ILE A 25 -0.93 -6.24 -0.36
C ILE A 25 -0.41 -6.19 1.06
N SER A 26 0.92 -6.16 1.21
CA SER A 26 1.58 -5.99 2.50
C SER A 26 2.27 -4.65 2.49
N LEU A 27 2.02 -3.85 3.52
CA LEU A 27 2.52 -2.49 3.62
C LEU A 27 3.40 -2.35 4.85
N ARG A 28 4.52 -1.66 4.67
CA ARG A 28 5.46 -1.37 5.76
C ARG A 28 5.88 0.08 5.68
N SER A 29 6.14 0.68 6.82
CA SER A 29 6.60 2.06 6.87
C SER A 29 7.49 2.28 8.08
N ARG A 30 8.10 3.48 8.13
CA ARG A 30 8.90 3.92 9.26
C ARG A 30 8.41 5.30 9.72
N GLY A 31 8.67 5.61 11.00
CA GLY A 31 8.32 6.92 11.54
C GLY A 31 6.83 7.16 11.59
N ASP A 32 6.43 8.32 11.14
CA ASP A 32 5.04 8.77 11.24
C ASP A 32 4.16 8.41 10.06
N VAL A 33 4.68 7.68 9.09
CA VAL A 33 3.88 7.23 7.96
C VAL A 33 2.96 6.10 8.42
N ASP A 34 1.66 6.34 8.38
CA ASP A 34 0.64 5.42 8.90
C ASP A 34 0.07 4.55 7.81
N VAL A 35 0.61 3.34 7.65
CA VAL A 35 0.11 2.41 6.63
C VAL A 35 -1.19 1.73 7.04
N ASN A 36 -1.55 1.75 8.32
CA ASN A 36 -2.85 1.26 8.75
C ASN A 36 -3.96 2.12 8.15
N LEU A 37 -3.81 3.44 8.24
CA LEU A 37 -4.76 4.36 7.64
C LEU A 37 -4.79 4.20 6.12
N PHE A 38 -3.62 4.07 5.51
CA PHE A 38 -3.49 3.87 4.07
C PHE A 38 -4.24 2.61 3.62
N ALA A 39 -4.03 1.50 4.31
CA ALA A 39 -4.70 0.24 3.98
C ALA A 39 -6.21 0.34 4.12
N ARG A 40 -6.69 1.01 5.17
CA ARG A 40 -8.12 1.19 5.40
C ARG A 40 -8.77 2.02 4.30
N ARG A 41 -8.09 3.07 3.85
CA ARG A 41 -8.66 3.98 2.85
C ARG A 41 -8.63 3.40 1.43
N TYR A 42 -7.59 2.68 1.09
CA TYR A 42 -7.34 2.34 -0.31
C TYR A 42 -7.40 0.85 -0.64
N PHE A 43 -7.30 -0.03 0.34
CA PHE A 43 -7.19 -1.46 0.09
C PHE A 43 -8.09 -2.32 0.97
N ASN A 44 -9.08 -1.73 1.61
CA ASN A 44 -10.03 -2.45 2.47
C ASN A 44 -9.34 -3.33 3.51
N GLY A 45 -8.29 -2.82 4.09
CA GLY A 45 -7.50 -3.58 5.04
C GLY A 45 -7.25 -2.83 6.32
N GLY A 46 -6.11 -3.08 6.92
CA GLY A 46 -5.70 -2.44 8.15
C GLY A 46 -4.56 -3.20 8.80
N GLY A 47 -4.25 -2.83 10.03
CA GLY A 47 -3.18 -3.46 10.78
C GLY A 47 -2.64 -2.51 11.83
N HIS A 48 -1.33 -2.33 11.79
CA HIS A 48 -0.63 -1.42 12.70
C HIS A 48 -0.07 -0.24 11.92
N LYS A 49 0.32 0.80 12.64
CA LYS A 49 0.82 2.04 12.04
C LYS A 49 1.92 1.79 11.00
N ASN A 50 2.86 0.93 11.31
CA ASN A 50 4.01 0.69 10.46
C ASN A 50 3.98 -0.67 9.73
N ALA A 51 2.92 -1.45 9.92
CA ALA A 51 2.76 -2.75 9.30
C ALA A 51 1.29 -3.06 9.12
N ALA A 52 0.83 -3.04 7.88
CA ALA A 52 -0.58 -3.25 7.58
C ALA A 52 -0.70 -4.04 6.28
N GLY A 53 -1.91 -4.40 5.92
CA GLY A 53 -2.16 -5.13 4.69
C GLY A 53 -3.58 -4.95 4.22
N GLY A 54 -3.82 -5.40 3.00
CA GLY A 54 -5.13 -5.34 2.40
C GLY A 54 -5.24 -6.31 1.23
N LYS A 55 -6.31 -6.16 0.47
CA LYS A 55 -6.57 -7.02 -0.69
C LYS A 55 -7.02 -6.18 -1.87
N SER A 56 -6.77 -6.69 -3.06
CA SER A 56 -7.28 -6.10 -4.30
C SER A 56 -7.86 -7.21 -5.16
N PHE A 57 -9.01 -6.94 -5.75
CA PHE A 57 -9.65 -7.86 -6.69
C PHE A 57 -9.46 -7.40 -8.13
N LEU A 58 -8.61 -6.42 -8.33
CA LEU A 58 -8.21 -5.91 -9.65
C LEU A 58 -7.08 -6.77 -10.19
N THR A 59 -6.70 -6.52 -11.46
CA THR A 59 -5.51 -7.16 -12.01
C THR A 59 -4.27 -6.63 -11.32
N MET A 60 -3.14 -7.29 -11.48
CA MET A 60 -1.88 -6.82 -10.88
C MET A 60 -1.54 -5.41 -11.38
N GLN A 61 -1.66 -5.16 -12.67
CA GLN A 61 -1.35 -3.83 -13.23
C GLN A 61 -2.30 -2.76 -12.66
N GLU A 62 -3.59 -3.06 -12.60
CA GLU A 62 -4.57 -2.13 -12.04
C GLU A 62 -4.31 -1.87 -10.56
N THR A 63 -3.90 -2.92 -9.83
CA THR A 63 -3.58 -2.79 -8.41
C THR A 63 -2.37 -1.88 -8.20
N ILE A 64 -1.33 -2.06 -9.02
CA ILE A 64 -0.13 -1.22 -8.94
C ILE A 64 -0.48 0.23 -9.29
N ASP A 65 -1.29 0.44 -10.33
CA ASP A 65 -1.71 1.78 -10.72
C ASP A 65 -2.53 2.44 -9.62
N HIS A 66 -3.41 1.68 -8.98
CA HIS A 66 -4.20 2.16 -7.85
C HIS A 66 -3.28 2.55 -6.69
N TYR A 67 -2.28 1.72 -6.40
CA TYR A 67 -1.32 2.01 -5.34
C TYR A 67 -0.57 3.32 -5.62
N VAL A 68 -0.09 3.50 -6.84
CA VAL A 68 0.66 4.72 -7.20
C VAL A 68 -0.21 5.96 -7.03
N ARG A 69 -1.46 5.92 -7.51
CA ARG A 69 -2.40 7.03 -7.34
C ARG A 69 -2.69 7.30 -5.87
N SER A 70 -2.85 6.23 -5.09
CA SER A 70 -3.15 6.34 -3.66
C SER A 70 -1.99 6.95 -2.89
N VAL A 71 -0.77 6.55 -3.21
CA VAL A 71 0.43 7.13 -2.60
C VAL A 71 0.52 8.63 -2.91
N ARG A 72 0.24 8.99 -4.16
CA ARG A 72 0.27 10.40 -4.57
C ARG A 72 -0.75 11.23 -3.80
N GLU A 73 -1.97 10.72 -3.66
CA GLU A 73 -3.02 11.40 -2.91
C GLU A 73 -2.65 11.51 -1.43
N PHE A 74 -2.11 10.43 -0.86
CA PHE A 74 -1.70 10.40 0.53
C PHE A 74 -0.58 11.43 0.79
N ALA A 75 0.34 11.57 -0.15
CA ALA A 75 1.41 12.56 -0.09
C ALA A 75 0.87 13.99 -0.16
N GLU A 76 -0.14 14.21 -1.01
CA GLU A 76 -0.77 15.52 -1.14
C GLU A 76 -1.45 15.96 0.16
N GLU A 77 -1.89 15.01 0.97
CA GLU A 77 -2.46 15.30 2.27
C GLU A 77 -1.40 15.52 3.35
N GLY A 78 -0.12 15.45 2.99
CA GLY A 78 0.97 15.63 3.94
C GLY A 78 1.23 14.44 4.83
N ARG A 79 0.75 13.25 4.48
CA ARG A 79 0.86 12.07 5.34
C ARG A 79 2.10 11.22 5.11
N LEU A 80 2.93 11.59 4.16
CA LEU A 80 4.16 10.86 3.87
C LEU A 80 5.42 11.59 4.34
N GLY A 81 5.24 12.52 5.23
CA GLY A 81 6.35 13.28 5.80
C GLY A 81 6.66 14.49 4.99
#